data_0d21af8a655f06eb93f4912d9e1fb0c0
#
_entry.id   0d21af8a655f06eb93f4912d9e1fb0c0
#
_cell.length_a   1.000
_cell.length_b   1.000
_cell.length_c   1.000
_cell.angle_alpha   90.00
_cell.angle_beta   90.00
_cell.angle_gamma   90.00
#
_symmetry.space_group_name_H-M   'P 1'
#
loop_
_entity.id
_entity.type
_entity.pdbx_description
1 polymer ?
#
loop_
_entity_poly.entity_id
_entity_poly.type
_entity_poly.pdbx_seq_one_letter_code
_entity_poly.pdbx_strand_id
1 'polypeptide(L)'
;NQLERAIRKQVVAHLSIPGSRVDVPHCLLLMSLAKDVERLGDYAKNLSELAEIQPGAWAEDKVVGELQEIRSGVEAAFRATSEIFRSSDREQAMQMIRQGRDIAHRCDVLITRVGQAGYDGQTTTVLVLATRFYKRIGGHVLNVLSSVVMPLHKIDYYDEDEVDESRSVQDDSVVG
;
A
#
# COMPACT_ATOMS: atom_id res chain seq x y z
N ASN A 1 -0.44 14.05 9.72
CA ASN A 1 -0.78 15.43 9.33
C ASN A 1 0.29 16.48 9.72
N GLN A 2 0.82 16.50 10.95
CA GLN A 2 1.84 17.48 11.33
C GLN A 2 3.19 17.18 10.65
N LEU A 3 3.62 15.93 10.65
CA LEU A 3 4.88 15.52 10.04
C LEU A 3 4.84 15.70 8.51
N GLU A 4 3.76 15.30 7.86
CA GLU A 4 3.55 15.52 6.43
C GLU A 4 3.65 17.01 6.05
N ARG A 5 2.98 17.90 6.81
CA ARG A 5 3.08 19.35 6.61
C ARG A 5 4.49 19.88 6.83
N ALA A 6 5.21 19.34 7.83
CA ALA A 6 6.60 19.71 8.10
C ALA A 6 7.52 19.33 6.94
N ILE A 7 7.39 18.11 6.41
CA ILE A 7 8.13 17.63 5.24
C ILE A 7 7.85 18.53 4.03
N ARG A 8 6.58 18.79 3.71
CA ARG A 8 6.19 19.66 2.59
C ARG A 8 6.76 21.06 2.72
N LYS A 9 6.69 21.66 3.93
CA LYS A 9 7.27 22.97 4.20
C LYS A 9 8.78 23.00 4.00
N GLN A 10 9.50 21.97 4.47
CA GLN A 10 10.94 21.86 4.30
C GLN A 10 11.31 21.70 2.82
N VAL A 11 10.61 20.85 2.08
CA VAL A 11 10.84 20.66 0.64
C VAL A 11 10.64 21.95 -0.14
N VAL A 12 9.52 22.65 0.10
CA VAL A 12 9.25 23.95 -0.57
C VAL A 12 10.32 24.96 -0.23
N ALA A 13 10.71 25.10 1.04
CA ALA A 13 11.78 26.01 1.45
C ALA A 13 13.09 25.67 0.76
N HIS A 14 13.45 24.38 0.65
CA HIS A 14 14.69 23.92 0.03
C HIS A 14 14.72 24.21 -1.48
N LEU A 15 13.61 23.96 -2.18
CA LEU A 15 13.43 24.26 -3.61
C LEU A 15 13.44 25.75 -3.92
N SER A 16 13.12 26.62 -2.94
CA SER A 16 13.03 28.07 -3.10
C SER A 16 14.37 28.79 -2.93
N ILE A 17 15.47 28.10 -2.59
CA ILE A 17 16.79 28.71 -2.40
C ILE A 17 17.46 28.92 -3.77
N PRO A 18 17.68 30.16 -4.24
CA PRO A 18 18.34 30.40 -5.52
C PRO A 18 19.77 29.85 -5.54
N GLY A 19 20.14 29.16 -6.60
CA GLY A 19 21.49 28.63 -6.80
C GLY A 19 21.85 27.41 -5.93
N SER A 20 20.91 26.85 -5.15
CA SER A 20 21.16 25.62 -4.42
C SER A 20 21.20 24.42 -5.38
N ARG A 21 22.13 23.49 -5.14
CA ARG A 21 22.19 22.20 -5.87
C ARG A 21 21.21 21.21 -5.22
N VAL A 22 19.93 21.44 -5.43
CA VAL A 22 18.87 20.59 -4.88
C VAL A 22 18.59 19.44 -5.84
N ASP A 23 18.48 18.25 -5.30
CA ASP A 23 17.92 17.09 -6.01
C ASP A 23 16.39 17.25 -6.10
N VAL A 24 15.93 17.91 -7.15
CA VAL A 24 14.50 18.18 -7.39
C VAL A 24 13.70 16.87 -7.48
N PRO A 25 14.11 15.85 -8.24
CA PRO A 25 13.45 14.54 -8.25
C PRO A 25 13.26 13.95 -6.86
N HIS A 26 14.29 13.96 -6.03
CA HIS A 26 14.20 13.45 -4.66
C HIS A 26 13.22 14.24 -3.80
N CYS A 27 13.20 15.56 -3.92
CA CYS A 27 12.25 16.43 -3.23
C CYS A 27 10.80 16.14 -3.62
N LEU A 28 10.52 15.94 -4.91
CA LEU A 28 9.19 15.60 -5.41
C LEU A 28 8.77 14.20 -4.95
N LEU A 29 9.70 13.25 -4.95
CA LEU A 29 9.48 11.93 -4.39
C LEU A 29 9.04 11.98 -2.93
N LEU A 30 9.77 12.71 -2.09
CA LEU A 30 9.42 12.87 -0.67
C LEU A 30 8.04 13.48 -0.48
N MET A 31 7.65 14.45 -1.31
CA MET A 31 6.31 15.04 -1.25
C MET A 31 5.19 14.06 -1.59
N SER A 32 5.42 13.18 -2.57
CA SER A 32 4.47 12.12 -2.92
C SER A 32 4.36 11.10 -1.80
N LEU A 33 5.48 10.53 -1.37
CA LEU A 33 5.50 9.47 -0.34
C LEU A 33 4.99 9.95 1.02
N ALA A 34 5.19 11.22 1.38
CA ALA A 34 4.67 11.76 2.64
C ALA A 34 3.15 11.63 2.77
N LYS A 35 2.42 11.74 1.65
CA LYS A 35 0.98 11.52 1.59
C LYS A 35 0.62 10.06 1.82
N ASP A 36 1.35 9.14 1.19
CA ASP A 36 1.08 7.70 1.36
C ASP A 36 1.33 7.27 2.80
N VAL A 37 2.42 7.71 3.41
CA VAL A 37 2.71 7.42 4.83
C VAL A 37 1.66 8.00 5.77
N GLU A 38 1.15 9.19 5.50
CA GLU A 38 0.05 9.79 6.27
C GLU A 38 -1.21 8.94 6.17
N ARG A 39 -1.58 8.49 4.97
CA ARG A 39 -2.73 7.61 4.75
C ARG A 39 -2.63 6.27 5.47
N LEU A 40 -1.44 5.70 5.60
CA LEU A 40 -1.23 4.49 6.41
C LEU A 40 -1.66 4.71 7.86
N GLY A 41 -1.33 5.88 8.44
CA GLY A 41 -1.75 6.25 9.79
C GLY A 41 -3.28 6.43 9.91
N ASP A 42 -3.92 7.06 8.93
CA ASP A 42 -5.37 7.24 8.89
C ASP A 42 -6.10 5.88 8.88
N TYR A 43 -5.67 4.93 8.04
CA TYR A 43 -6.31 3.61 7.96
C TYR A 43 -6.02 2.74 9.19
N ALA A 44 -4.85 2.87 9.81
CA ALA A 44 -4.58 2.22 11.09
C ALA A 44 -5.52 2.70 12.20
N LYS A 45 -5.82 4.01 12.25
CA LYS A 45 -6.82 4.59 13.14
C LYS A 45 -8.21 4.02 12.85
N ASN A 46 -8.63 3.99 11.58
CA ASN A 46 -9.92 3.44 11.19
C ASN A 46 -10.07 1.95 11.59
N LEU A 47 -9.01 1.16 11.48
CA LEU A 47 -9.02 -0.23 11.97
C LEU A 47 -9.20 -0.31 13.49
N SER A 48 -8.59 0.62 14.26
CA SER A 48 -8.79 0.69 15.71
C SER A 48 -10.23 1.02 16.08
N GLU A 49 -10.87 1.93 15.33
CA GLU A 49 -12.29 2.28 15.52
C GLU A 49 -13.24 1.09 15.24
N LEU A 50 -12.91 0.22 14.29
CA LEU A 50 -13.67 -1.00 14.04
C LEU A 50 -13.64 -1.99 15.22
N ALA A 51 -12.54 -2.05 15.96
CA ALA A 51 -12.42 -2.89 17.14
C ALA A 51 -13.36 -2.43 18.28
N GLU A 52 -13.73 -1.15 18.30
CA GLU A 52 -14.72 -0.60 19.25
C GLU A 52 -16.17 -1.00 18.84
N ILE A 53 -16.43 -1.12 17.54
CA ILE A 53 -17.75 -1.52 17.01
C ILE A 53 -18.01 -3.00 17.26
N GLN A 54 -17.00 -3.85 17.16
CA GLN A 54 -17.09 -5.30 17.35
C GLN A 54 -16.16 -5.73 18.51
N PRO A 55 -16.51 -5.43 19.77
CA PRO A 55 -15.76 -5.89 20.90
C PRO A 55 -16.00 -7.39 21.12
N GLY A 56 -15.00 -8.20 20.95
CA GLY A 56 -15.05 -9.63 21.20
C GLY A 56 -14.29 -10.48 20.18
N ALA A 57 -14.34 -11.79 20.40
CA ALA A 57 -13.71 -12.74 19.49
C ALA A 57 -14.53 -12.81 18.18
N TRP A 58 -13.80 -12.83 17.08
CA TRP A 58 -14.39 -13.06 15.76
C TRP A 58 -14.76 -14.54 15.60
N ALA A 59 -15.72 -14.82 14.74
CA ALA A 59 -16.07 -16.20 14.40
C ALA A 59 -14.84 -16.95 13.87
N GLU A 60 -14.67 -18.20 14.30
CA GLU A 60 -13.61 -19.08 13.76
C GLU A 60 -14.13 -19.77 12.50
N ASP A 61 -14.16 -19.05 11.38
CA ASP A 61 -14.59 -19.59 10.10
C ASP A 61 -13.63 -19.23 8.96
N LYS A 62 -13.91 -19.72 7.76
CA LYS A 62 -13.05 -19.53 6.59
C LYS A 62 -12.93 -18.06 6.14
N VAL A 63 -13.98 -17.28 6.31
CA VAL A 63 -14.01 -15.86 5.91
C VAL A 63 -13.12 -15.04 6.83
N VAL A 64 -13.25 -15.23 8.13
CA VAL A 64 -12.41 -14.59 9.14
C VAL A 64 -10.95 -15.08 9.03
N GLY A 65 -10.75 -16.38 8.80
CA GLY A 65 -9.41 -16.94 8.55
C GLY A 65 -8.71 -16.27 7.37
N GLU A 66 -9.42 -16.06 6.26
CA GLU A 66 -8.87 -15.36 5.09
C GLU A 66 -8.54 -13.89 5.38
N LEU A 67 -9.40 -13.20 6.14
CA LEU A 67 -9.10 -11.83 6.59
C LEU A 67 -7.82 -11.77 7.45
N GLN A 68 -7.60 -12.74 8.32
CA GLN A 68 -6.39 -12.82 9.14
C GLN A 68 -5.12 -13.07 8.30
N GLU A 69 -5.22 -13.88 7.24
CA GLU A 69 -4.11 -14.06 6.30
C GLU A 69 -3.80 -12.78 5.52
N ILE A 70 -4.84 -12.10 5.01
CA ILE A 70 -4.72 -10.78 4.36
C ILE A 70 -4.03 -9.79 5.31
N ARG A 71 -4.51 -9.68 6.54
CA ARG A 71 -3.90 -8.85 7.57
C ARG A 71 -2.41 -9.16 7.74
N SER A 72 -2.08 -10.43 7.93
CA SER A 72 -0.70 -10.88 8.14
C SER A 72 0.21 -10.51 6.97
N GLY A 73 -0.27 -10.66 5.73
CA GLY A 73 0.45 -10.28 4.53
C GLY A 73 0.68 -8.77 4.42
N VAL A 74 -0.35 -7.96 4.69
CA VAL A 74 -0.25 -6.49 4.70
C VAL A 74 0.71 -6.01 5.79
N GLU A 75 0.63 -6.57 7.00
CA GLU A 75 1.54 -6.24 8.10
C GLU A 75 2.99 -6.62 7.78
N ALA A 76 3.23 -7.77 7.13
CA ALA A 76 4.56 -8.19 6.72
C ALA A 76 5.16 -7.23 5.68
N ALA A 77 4.39 -6.86 4.66
CA ALA A 77 4.80 -5.88 3.66
C ALA A 77 5.11 -4.52 4.30
N PHE A 78 4.25 -4.03 5.19
CA PHE A 78 4.46 -2.79 5.92
C PHE A 78 5.78 -2.79 6.72
N ARG A 79 6.06 -3.87 7.46
CA ARG A 79 7.29 -4.00 8.26
C ARG A 79 8.55 -4.01 7.39
N ALA A 80 8.49 -4.67 6.22
CA ALA A 80 9.63 -4.76 5.30
C ALA A 80 9.92 -3.45 4.57
N THR A 81 8.90 -2.59 4.38
CA THR A 81 8.97 -1.39 3.54
C THR A 81 10.12 -0.46 3.92
N SER A 82 10.31 -0.19 5.22
CA SER A 82 11.36 0.75 5.69
C SER A 82 12.77 0.28 5.32
N GLU A 83 13.05 -1.01 5.47
CA GLU A 83 14.35 -1.59 5.14
C GLU A 83 14.57 -1.63 3.62
N ILE A 84 13.56 -2.08 2.87
CA ILE A 84 13.61 -2.13 1.40
C ILE A 84 13.84 -0.72 0.82
N PHE A 85 13.12 0.28 1.33
CA PHE A 85 13.29 1.67 0.89
C PHE A 85 14.70 2.19 1.22
N ARG A 86 15.21 1.94 2.43
CA ARG A 86 16.53 2.40 2.89
C ARG A 86 17.68 1.75 2.12
N SER A 87 17.57 0.46 1.83
CA SER A 87 18.59 -0.30 1.08
C SER A 87 18.46 -0.13 -0.44
N SER A 88 17.34 0.44 -0.93
CA SER A 88 16.99 0.49 -2.35
C SER A 88 16.99 -0.89 -3.01
N ASP A 89 16.56 -1.92 -2.28
CA ASP A 89 16.51 -3.30 -2.75
C ASP A 89 15.36 -3.49 -3.74
N ARG A 90 15.69 -3.40 -5.03
CA ARG A 90 14.72 -3.50 -6.13
C ARG A 90 14.12 -4.89 -6.24
N GLU A 91 14.87 -5.94 -5.95
CA GLU A 91 14.39 -7.31 -6.06
C GLU A 91 13.34 -7.61 -4.98
N GLN A 92 13.64 -7.26 -3.73
CA GLN A 92 12.68 -7.38 -2.64
C GLN A 92 11.46 -6.49 -2.85
N ALA A 93 11.65 -5.25 -3.34
CA ALA A 93 10.53 -4.37 -3.67
C ALA A 93 9.60 -5.01 -4.70
N MET A 94 10.13 -5.55 -5.79
CA MET A 94 9.35 -6.22 -6.83
C MET A 94 8.63 -7.47 -6.32
N GLN A 95 9.26 -8.24 -5.44
CA GLN A 95 8.63 -9.40 -4.81
C GLN A 95 7.44 -8.98 -3.94
N MET A 96 7.61 -7.96 -3.09
CA MET A 96 6.53 -7.45 -2.23
C MET A 96 5.38 -6.85 -3.04
N ILE A 97 5.69 -6.16 -4.15
CA ILE A 97 4.67 -5.62 -5.06
C ILE A 97 3.81 -6.73 -5.64
N ARG A 98 4.40 -7.83 -6.12
CA ARG A 98 3.64 -8.98 -6.65
C ARG A 98 2.75 -9.60 -5.58
N GLN A 99 3.28 -9.84 -4.37
CA GLN A 99 2.49 -10.37 -3.25
C GLN A 99 1.36 -9.43 -2.83
N GLY A 100 1.61 -8.13 -2.83
CA GLY A 100 0.60 -7.13 -2.47
C GLY A 100 -0.56 -7.05 -3.47
N ARG A 101 -0.30 -7.30 -4.76
CA ARG A 101 -1.35 -7.41 -5.79
C ARG A 101 -2.27 -8.61 -5.54
N ASP A 102 -1.67 -9.77 -5.26
CA ASP A 102 -2.45 -10.96 -4.92
C ASP A 102 -3.34 -10.69 -3.70
N ILE A 103 -2.80 -10.05 -2.67
CA ILE A 103 -3.56 -9.65 -1.48
C ILE A 103 -4.70 -8.68 -1.86
N ALA A 104 -4.47 -7.72 -2.74
CA ALA A 104 -5.49 -6.78 -3.17
C ALA A 104 -6.65 -7.48 -3.90
N HIS A 105 -6.34 -8.44 -4.78
CA HIS A 105 -7.33 -9.28 -5.45
C HIS A 105 -8.10 -10.14 -4.44
N ARG A 106 -7.42 -10.77 -3.50
CA ARG A 106 -8.04 -11.55 -2.42
C ARG A 106 -9.01 -10.72 -1.58
N CYS A 107 -8.71 -9.44 -1.34
CA CYS A 107 -9.62 -8.52 -0.66
C CYS A 107 -10.94 -8.36 -1.42
N ASP A 108 -10.91 -8.21 -2.75
CA ASP A 108 -12.13 -8.05 -3.56
C ASP A 108 -12.98 -9.32 -3.54
N VAL A 109 -12.35 -10.47 -3.66
CA VAL A 109 -13.04 -11.77 -3.54
C VAL A 109 -13.64 -11.95 -2.15
N LEU A 110 -12.89 -11.59 -1.10
CA LEU A 110 -13.36 -11.73 0.28
C LEU A 110 -14.59 -10.86 0.57
N ILE A 111 -14.63 -9.62 0.07
CA ILE A 111 -15.81 -8.74 0.22
C ILE A 111 -17.06 -9.40 -0.35
N THR A 112 -16.96 -10.04 -1.52
CA THR A 112 -18.07 -10.77 -2.12
C THR A 112 -18.53 -11.95 -1.24
N ARG A 113 -17.58 -12.72 -0.71
CA ARG A 113 -17.86 -13.85 0.20
C ARG A 113 -18.52 -13.40 1.51
N VAL A 114 -18.05 -12.28 2.08
CA VAL A 114 -18.69 -11.70 3.28
C VAL A 114 -20.16 -11.39 3.04
N GLY A 115 -20.50 -10.80 1.88
CA GLY A 115 -21.89 -10.50 1.52
C GLY A 115 -22.76 -11.74 1.35
N GLN A 116 -22.18 -12.91 1.12
CA GLN A 116 -22.87 -14.19 0.92
C GLN A 116 -22.88 -15.09 2.16
N ALA A 117 -22.10 -14.76 3.19
CA ALA A 117 -21.88 -15.65 4.34
C ALA A 117 -23.02 -15.69 5.36
N GLY A 118 -24.02 -14.79 5.24
CA GLY A 118 -25.19 -14.77 6.13
C GLY A 118 -24.90 -14.23 7.54
N TYR A 119 -23.85 -13.45 7.72
CA TYR A 119 -23.58 -12.74 8.98
C TYR A 119 -24.66 -11.69 9.27
N ASP A 120 -24.81 -11.31 10.53
CA ASP A 120 -25.63 -10.15 10.89
C ASP A 120 -25.06 -8.85 10.27
N GLY A 121 -25.87 -7.79 10.26
CA GLY A 121 -25.51 -6.53 9.62
C GLY A 121 -24.27 -5.87 10.24
N GLN A 122 -24.07 -6.00 11.55
CA GLN A 122 -22.90 -5.43 12.24
C GLN A 122 -21.63 -6.18 11.84
N THR A 123 -21.62 -7.49 11.95
CA THR A 123 -20.50 -8.35 11.58
C THR A 123 -20.14 -8.18 10.10
N THR A 124 -21.14 -8.18 9.20
CA THR A 124 -20.94 -7.92 7.77
C THR A 124 -20.25 -6.58 7.55
N THR A 125 -20.74 -5.51 8.17
CA THR A 125 -20.17 -4.16 8.02
C THR A 125 -18.72 -4.11 8.47
N VAL A 126 -18.41 -4.66 9.63
CA VAL A 126 -17.04 -4.63 10.19
C VAL A 126 -16.08 -5.45 9.32
N LEU A 127 -16.48 -6.63 8.85
CA LEU A 127 -15.65 -7.47 7.96
C LEU A 127 -15.36 -6.79 6.62
N VAL A 128 -16.38 -6.17 6.01
CA VAL A 128 -16.20 -5.43 4.74
C VAL A 128 -15.28 -4.24 4.93
N LEU A 129 -15.50 -3.43 5.97
CA LEU A 129 -14.66 -2.26 6.24
C LEU A 129 -13.22 -2.65 6.59
N ALA A 130 -13.01 -3.67 7.43
CA ALA A 130 -11.68 -4.17 7.75
C ALA A 130 -10.93 -4.63 6.47
N THR A 131 -11.59 -5.42 5.62
CA THR A 131 -11.03 -5.86 4.34
C THR A 131 -10.65 -4.68 3.44
N ARG A 132 -11.54 -3.68 3.35
CA ARG A 132 -11.28 -2.44 2.58
C ARG A 132 -10.10 -1.64 3.14
N PHE A 133 -9.99 -1.53 4.46
CA PHE A 133 -8.88 -0.80 5.08
C PHE A 133 -7.55 -1.53 4.89
N TYR A 134 -7.51 -2.87 5.03
CA TYR A 134 -6.29 -3.63 4.70
C TYR A 134 -5.92 -3.50 3.23
N LYS A 135 -6.88 -3.55 2.30
CA LYS A 135 -6.61 -3.29 0.87
C LYS A 135 -5.99 -1.91 0.66
N ARG A 136 -6.50 -0.86 1.32
CA ARG A 136 -5.97 0.51 1.22
C ARG A 136 -4.59 0.65 1.84
N ILE A 137 -4.35 0.05 3.01
CA ILE A 137 -3.01 0.02 3.62
C ILE A 137 -2.03 -0.66 2.67
N GLY A 138 -2.40 -1.83 2.13
CA GLY A 138 -1.59 -2.52 1.12
C GLY A 138 -1.25 -1.63 -0.06
N GLY A 139 -2.24 -0.95 -0.67
CA GLY A 139 -2.03 -0.04 -1.80
C GLY A 139 -1.04 1.08 -1.49
N HIS A 140 -1.15 1.75 -0.34
CA HIS A 140 -0.19 2.79 0.05
C HIS A 140 1.21 2.24 0.34
N VAL A 141 1.31 1.02 0.89
CA VAL A 141 2.60 0.31 1.03
C VAL A 141 3.22 0.04 -0.35
N LEU A 142 2.42 -0.41 -1.32
CA LEU A 142 2.89 -0.65 -2.69
C LEU A 142 3.35 0.64 -3.37
N ASN A 143 2.68 1.79 -3.15
CA ASN A 143 3.13 3.08 -3.66
C ASN A 143 4.53 3.43 -3.14
N VAL A 144 4.78 3.23 -1.83
CA VAL A 144 6.13 3.44 -1.28
C VAL A 144 7.15 2.49 -1.90
N LEU A 145 6.83 1.21 -2.04
CA LEU A 145 7.73 0.21 -2.63
C LEU A 145 7.98 0.47 -4.12
N SER A 146 6.97 0.94 -4.87
CA SER A 146 7.10 1.26 -6.29
C SER A 146 8.13 2.37 -6.53
N SER A 147 8.32 3.27 -5.58
CA SER A 147 9.32 4.34 -5.67
C SER A 147 10.77 3.81 -5.71
N VAL A 148 11.01 2.58 -5.26
CA VAL A 148 12.32 1.91 -5.33
C VAL A 148 12.60 1.35 -6.74
N VAL A 149 11.56 1.00 -7.49
CA VAL A 149 11.68 0.27 -8.76
C VAL A 149 11.26 1.09 -9.98
N MET A 150 10.42 2.09 -9.80
CA MET A 150 9.88 2.90 -10.89
C MET A 150 10.43 4.32 -10.91
N PRO A 151 10.50 4.96 -12.10
CA PRO A 151 10.83 6.37 -12.21
C PRO A 151 9.73 7.24 -11.57
N LEU A 152 10.12 8.43 -11.10
CA LEU A 152 9.26 9.36 -10.36
C LEU A 152 7.88 9.61 -11.00
N HIS A 153 7.81 9.74 -12.31
CA HIS A 153 6.57 10.03 -13.04
C HIS A 153 5.58 8.85 -13.10
N LYS A 154 5.98 7.65 -12.62
CA LYS A 154 5.13 6.44 -12.60
C LYS A 154 4.74 5.99 -11.18
N ILE A 155 5.14 6.71 -10.15
CA ILE A 155 4.97 6.28 -8.75
C ILE A 155 3.49 6.25 -8.31
N ASP A 156 2.70 7.26 -8.68
CA ASP A 156 1.29 7.39 -8.28
C ASP A 156 0.31 6.76 -9.29
N TYR A 157 0.82 6.29 -10.43
CA TYR A 157 0.05 5.68 -11.52
C TYR A 157 0.37 4.19 -11.65
N TYR A 158 0.25 3.48 -10.53
CA TYR A 158 0.41 2.06 -10.50
C TYR A 158 -0.88 1.40 -11.01
N ASP A 159 -1.06 1.37 -12.33
CA ASP A 159 -2.12 0.63 -12.97
C ASP A 159 -1.69 -0.84 -13.11
N GLU A 160 -2.58 -1.77 -12.73
CA GLU A 160 -2.29 -3.20 -12.68
C GLU A 160 -1.89 -3.76 -14.05
N ASP A 161 -2.33 -3.11 -15.15
CA ASP A 161 -2.12 -3.56 -16.51
C ASP A 161 -0.73 -3.18 -17.10
N GLU A 162 -0.11 -2.07 -16.71
CA GLU A 162 1.17 -1.61 -17.29
C GLU A 162 2.42 -2.45 -16.93
N VAL A 163 2.36 -3.26 -15.87
CA VAL A 163 3.52 -4.09 -15.47
C VAL A 163 3.56 -5.40 -16.24
N ASP A 164 2.45 -5.87 -16.76
CA ASP A 164 2.42 -7.04 -17.65
C ASP A 164 2.90 -6.70 -19.07
N GLU A 165 2.66 -5.48 -19.58
CA GLU A 165 3.20 -5.03 -20.86
C GLU A 165 4.72 -4.87 -20.88
N SER A 166 5.34 -4.49 -19.74
CA SER A 166 6.81 -4.40 -19.66
C SER A 166 7.50 -5.78 -19.68
N ARG A 167 6.77 -6.87 -19.45
CA ARG A 167 7.26 -8.24 -19.58
C ARG A 167 7.33 -8.70 -21.05
N SER A 168 6.37 -8.31 -21.87
CA SER A 168 6.32 -8.70 -23.29
C SER A 168 7.44 -8.04 -24.12
N VAL A 169 7.91 -6.86 -23.73
CA VAL A 169 8.98 -6.12 -24.43
C VAL A 169 10.39 -6.64 -24.08
N GLN A 170 10.58 -7.30 -22.94
CA GLN A 170 11.88 -7.89 -22.58
C GLN A 170 12.11 -9.29 -23.15
N ASP A 171 11.07 -10.06 -23.41
CA ASP A 171 11.19 -11.40 -24.02
C ASP A 171 11.46 -11.34 -25.53
N ASP A 172 11.01 -10.29 -26.23
CA ASP A 172 11.27 -10.12 -27.67
C ASP A 172 12.69 -9.60 -28.00
N SER A 173 13.45 -9.13 -27.00
CA SER A 173 14.83 -8.63 -27.21
C SER A 173 15.94 -9.69 -27.03
N VAL A 174 15.57 -10.94 -26.69
CA VAL A 174 16.53 -12.05 -26.46
C VAL A 174 16.55 -13.06 -27.63
N VAL A 175 15.71 -12.85 -28.66
CA VAL A 175 15.69 -13.70 -29.88
C VAL A 175 15.99 -12.81 -31.09
N GLY A 176 17.23 -12.37 -31.19
CA GLY A 176 17.75 -11.63 -32.34
C GLY A 176 19.25 -11.76 -32.42
#